data_969c7566641c3cd9ded6cafc87f123ba
#
_entry.id   969c7566641c3cd9ded6cafc87f123ba
#
_cell.length_a   1.000
_cell.length_b   1.000
_cell.length_c   1.000
_cell.angle_alpha   90.00
_cell.angle_beta   90.00
_cell.angle_gamma   90.00
#
_symmetry.space_group_name_H-M   'P 1'
#
loop_
_entity.id
_entity.type
_entity.pdbx_description
1 polymer ?
#
loop_
_entity_poly.entity_id
_entity_poly.type
_entity_poly.pdbx_seq_one_letter_code
_entity_poly.pdbx_strand_id
1 'polypeptide(L)'
;MTSLGARRTTDARAAYSALDNALVCPAGLLQLPFYERDAPLYLQYGALGTLLAHEMTHAIDTPGRRYDADGRWRTVRPATRHASTAARLDGLARSYEAWRALLAEGDSATYARNMRLPGLLTYTHEQLFFLAYGALWAHQAPPQRVHSNPLQDKP
;
A
#
# COMPACT_ATOMS: atom_id res chain seq x y z
N MET A 1 -2.07 -1.28 24.41
CA MET A 1 -0.77 -1.03 23.74
C MET A 1 -0.40 -2.31 23.02
N THR A 2 -0.67 -2.40 21.73
CA THR A 2 -0.23 -3.51 20.87
C THR A 2 1.15 -3.15 20.35
N SER A 3 2.18 -3.63 21.03
CA SER A 3 3.54 -3.54 20.53
C SER A 3 3.70 -4.38 19.27
N LEU A 4 4.64 -4.02 18.40
CA LEU A 4 5.05 -4.76 17.20
C LEU A 4 5.23 -6.28 17.43
N GLY A 5 5.51 -6.71 18.67
CA GLY A 5 5.81 -8.10 19.05
C GLY A 5 4.64 -9.09 18.95
N ALA A 6 3.40 -8.65 18.69
CA ALA A 6 2.24 -9.55 18.65
C ALA A 6 1.80 -9.97 17.23
N ARG A 7 2.49 -9.51 16.17
CA ARG A 7 2.13 -9.87 14.79
C ARG A 7 2.81 -11.17 14.37
N ARG A 8 2.02 -12.07 13.81
CA ARG A 8 2.55 -13.34 13.29
C ARG A 8 3.20 -13.09 11.93
N THR A 9 4.29 -13.79 11.66
CA THR A 9 4.96 -13.75 10.34
C THR A 9 4.06 -14.22 9.20
N THR A 10 3.03 -15.02 9.51
CA THR A 10 2.03 -15.53 8.56
C THR A 10 0.88 -14.56 8.29
N ASP A 11 0.81 -13.42 8.99
CA ASP A 11 -0.24 -12.43 8.73
C ASP A 11 -0.10 -11.86 7.31
N ALA A 12 -1.24 -11.76 6.61
CA ALA A 12 -1.29 -11.14 5.28
C ALA A 12 -1.73 -9.67 5.36
N ARG A 13 -1.24 -8.94 6.36
CA ARG A 13 -1.57 -7.54 6.58
C ARG A 13 -0.35 -6.76 7.06
N ALA A 14 0.07 -5.76 6.28
CA ALA A 14 1.03 -4.77 6.72
C ALA A 14 0.42 -3.86 7.79
N ALA A 15 1.25 -3.15 8.54
CA ALA A 15 0.81 -2.09 9.42
C ALA A 15 1.94 -1.12 9.77
N TYR A 16 1.57 0.12 10.02
CA TYR A 16 2.44 1.11 10.62
C TYR A 16 2.14 1.24 12.13
N SER A 17 3.19 1.24 12.94
CA SER A 17 3.13 1.53 14.37
C SER A 17 3.66 2.93 14.64
N ALA A 18 2.78 3.85 15.03
CA ALA A 18 3.18 5.22 15.35
C ALA A 18 4.01 5.30 16.66
N LEU A 19 3.81 4.36 17.57
CA LEU A 19 4.57 4.28 18.83
C LEU A 19 6.03 3.88 18.60
N ASP A 20 6.25 2.97 17.67
CA ASP A 20 7.58 2.44 17.35
C ASP A 20 8.19 3.15 16.15
N ASN A 21 7.44 4.04 15.50
CA ASN A 21 7.77 4.68 14.22
C ASN A 21 8.28 3.64 13.19
N ALA A 22 7.56 2.56 13.07
CA ALA A 22 8.00 1.42 12.28
C ALA A 22 6.90 0.85 11.38
N LEU A 23 7.30 0.47 10.17
CA LEU A 23 6.48 -0.27 9.21
C LEU A 23 6.73 -1.76 9.38
N VAL A 24 5.67 -2.53 9.56
CA VAL A 24 5.73 -4.00 9.62
C VAL A 24 5.17 -4.59 8.34
N CYS A 25 5.99 -5.35 7.64
CA CYS A 25 5.60 -6.16 6.50
C CYS A 25 5.82 -7.64 6.84
N PRO A 26 4.78 -8.38 7.27
CA PRO A 26 4.92 -9.80 7.56
C PRO A 26 5.26 -10.62 6.32
N ALA A 27 5.99 -11.73 6.50
CA ALA A 27 6.36 -12.62 5.41
C ALA A 27 5.16 -13.19 4.63
N GLY A 28 3.99 -13.28 5.26
CA GLY A 28 2.74 -13.68 4.60
C GLY A 28 2.30 -12.77 3.45
N LEU A 29 2.84 -11.54 3.37
CA LEU A 29 2.62 -10.64 2.23
C LEU A 29 3.62 -10.84 1.09
N LEU A 30 4.74 -11.54 1.33
CA LEU A 30 5.77 -11.76 0.33
C LEU A 30 5.46 -12.97 -0.56
N GLN A 31 4.22 -13.09 -0.98
CA GLN A 31 3.69 -14.13 -1.86
C GLN A 31 2.51 -13.61 -2.68
N LEU A 32 2.10 -14.36 -3.68
CA LEU A 32 0.91 -14.03 -4.45
C LEU A 32 -0.34 -13.89 -3.56
N PRO A 33 -1.24 -12.97 -3.86
CA PRO A 33 -1.24 -12.05 -5.01
C PRO A 33 -0.47 -10.74 -4.79
N PHE A 34 0.20 -10.57 -3.65
CA PHE A 34 0.83 -9.29 -3.26
C PHE A 34 2.21 -9.12 -3.87
N TYR A 35 2.99 -10.18 -3.91
CA TYR A 35 4.39 -10.14 -4.32
C TYR A 35 4.81 -11.43 -5.03
N GLU A 36 5.60 -11.28 -6.09
CA GLU A 36 6.36 -12.32 -6.75
C GLU A 36 7.72 -11.74 -7.13
N ARG A 37 8.80 -12.43 -6.75
CA ARG A 37 10.19 -11.94 -6.92
C ARG A 37 10.51 -11.58 -8.36
N ASP A 38 10.09 -12.44 -9.29
CA ASP A 38 10.44 -12.35 -10.72
C ASP A 38 9.36 -11.64 -11.53
N ALA A 39 8.32 -11.14 -10.86
CA ALA A 39 7.29 -10.33 -11.52
C ALA A 39 7.86 -8.97 -11.95
N PRO A 40 7.34 -8.40 -13.06
CA PRO A 40 7.70 -7.05 -13.47
C PRO A 40 7.46 -6.01 -12.37
N LEU A 41 8.30 -4.97 -12.36
CA LEU A 41 8.25 -3.93 -11.34
C LEU A 41 6.90 -3.23 -11.24
N TYR A 42 6.21 -3.01 -12.36
CA TYR A 42 4.87 -2.40 -12.33
C TYR A 42 3.85 -3.24 -11.54
N LEU A 43 3.97 -4.57 -11.53
CA LEU A 43 3.11 -5.44 -10.72
C LEU A 43 3.49 -5.36 -9.24
N GLN A 44 4.78 -5.40 -8.91
CA GLN A 44 5.25 -5.33 -7.53
C GLN A 44 4.89 -4.00 -6.87
N TYR A 45 5.12 -2.89 -7.59
CA TYR A 45 4.77 -1.56 -7.10
C TYR A 45 3.26 -1.30 -7.09
N GLY A 46 2.53 -1.79 -8.09
CA GLY A 46 1.07 -1.67 -8.14
C GLY A 46 0.36 -2.44 -7.03
N ALA A 47 0.90 -3.60 -6.62
CA ALA A 47 0.34 -4.42 -5.56
C ALA A 47 0.97 -4.12 -4.19
N LEU A 48 2.05 -4.82 -3.82
CA LEU A 48 2.68 -4.68 -2.51
C LEU A 48 3.17 -3.25 -2.24
N GLY A 49 3.77 -2.60 -3.24
CA GLY A 49 4.26 -1.22 -3.10
C GLY A 49 3.17 -0.25 -2.67
N THR A 50 1.99 -0.34 -3.28
CA THR A 50 0.83 0.49 -2.91
C THR A 50 0.35 0.20 -1.49
N LEU A 51 0.34 -1.07 -1.07
CA LEU A 51 -0.06 -1.45 0.28
C LEU A 51 0.93 -0.89 1.33
N LEU A 52 2.23 -1.01 1.09
CA LEU A 52 3.24 -0.48 2.00
C LEU A 52 3.21 1.06 2.05
N ALA A 53 3.07 1.72 0.90
CA ALA A 53 2.93 3.17 0.84
C ALA A 53 1.66 3.66 1.57
N HIS A 54 0.56 2.91 1.50
CA HIS A 54 -0.65 3.19 2.29
C HIS A 54 -0.35 3.15 3.80
N GLU A 55 0.32 2.12 4.28
CA GLU A 55 0.68 2.02 5.70
C GLU A 55 1.66 3.13 6.12
N MET A 56 2.60 3.52 5.26
CA MET A 56 3.50 4.64 5.52
C MET A 56 2.77 5.99 5.65
N THR A 57 1.64 6.18 4.95
CA THR A 57 0.85 7.43 5.09
C THR A 57 0.23 7.57 6.48
N HIS A 58 0.07 6.47 7.22
CA HIS A 58 -0.38 6.51 8.59
C HIS A 58 0.60 7.19 9.56
N ALA A 59 1.86 7.39 9.16
CA ALA A 59 2.81 8.21 9.92
C ALA A 59 2.41 9.70 9.97
N ILE A 60 1.75 10.19 8.94
CA ILE A 60 1.43 11.61 8.74
C ILE A 60 -0.08 11.91 8.72
N ASP A 61 -0.92 10.91 8.85
CA ASP A 61 -2.38 11.08 8.96
C ASP A 61 -2.80 11.69 10.32
N THR A 62 -4.08 11.90 10.51
CA THR A 62 -4.61 12.56 11.72
C THR A 62 -4.21 11.87 13.04
N PRO A 63 -4.26 10.53 13.17
CA PRO A 63 -3.73 9.83 14.34
C PRO A 63 -2.20 9.84 14.40
N GLY A 64 -1.52 9.49 13.31
CA GLY A 64 -0.07 9.25 13.28
C GLY A 64 0.74 10.49 13.59
N ARG A 65 0.38 11.64 13.04
CA ARG A 65 1.09 12.91 13.30
C ARG A 65 1.03 13.40 14.76
N ARG A 66 0.28 12.72 15.64
CA ARG A 66 0.29 12.97 17.08
C ARG A 66 1.48 12.33 17.79
N TYR A 67 2.26 11.55 17.06
CA TYR A 67 3.47 10.94 17.56
C TYR A 67 4.68 11.54 16.84
N ASP A 68 5.77 11.73 17.57
CA ASP A 68 7.06 12.10 16.97
C ASP A 68 7.85 10.83 16.55
N ALA A 69 9.05 11.04 16.03
CA ALA A 69 9.91 9.96 15.59
C ALA A 69 10.29 8.97 16.71
N ASP A 70 10.22 9.42 17.96
CA ASP A 70 10.50 8.61 19.14
C ASP A 70 9.22 7.95 19.72
N GLY A 71 8.07 8.06 19.03
CA GLY A 71 6.80 7.54 19.48
C GLY A 71 6.14 8.30 20.64
N ARG A 72 6.63 9.51 20.94
CA ARG A 72 6.07 10.33 22.02
C ARG A 72 4.86 11.09 21.54
N TRP A 73 3.82 11.12 22.38
CA TRP A 73 2.60 11.86 22.08
C TRP A 73 2.85 13.36 22.04
N ARG A 74 2.31 14.02 21.02
CA ARG A 74 2.34 15.46 20.82
C ARG A 74 0.93 16.03 20.65
N THR A 75 0.67 17.19 21.22
CA THR A 75 -0.55 17.92 20.96
C THR A 75 -0.40 18.63 19.61
N VAL A 76 -1.18 18.25 18.62
CA VAL A 76 -1.24 18.89 17.29
C VAL A 76 -2.63 19.42 17.02
N ARG A 77 -2.70 20.54 16.28
CA ARG A 77 -3.99 21.10 15.86
C ARG A 77 -4.75 20.10 14.99
N PRO A 78 -6.07 19.96 15.16
CA PRO A 78 -6.87 19.08 14.33
C PRO A 78 -6.72 19.40 12.85
N ALA A 79 -6.58 18.39 12.02
CA ALA A 79 -6.67 18.55 10.57
C ALA A 79 -8.07 18.14 10.10
N THR A 80 -8.58 18.91 9.16
CA THR A 80 -9.95 18.81 8.65
C THR A 80 -10.18 17.75 7.56
N ARG A 81 -9.32 16.75 7.40
CA ARG A 81 -9.46 15.75 6.34
C ARG A 81 -9.68 14.34 6.86
N HIS A 82 -10.63 13.63 6.24
CA HIS A 82 -10.94 12.22 6.46
C HIS A 82 -9.71 11.34 6.14
N ALA A 83 -9.22 10.63 7.13
CA ALA A 83 -7.91 9.98 7.07
C ALA A 83 -7.85 8.74 6.16
N SER A 84 -8.90 7.91 6.10
CA SER A 84 -8.81 6.58 5.48
C SER A 84 -8.80 6.58 3.95
N THR A 85 -9.68 7.35 3.32
CA THR A 85 -9.75 7.44 1.85
C THR A 85 -8.55 8.21 1.28
N ALA A 86 -8.13 9.28 1.96
CA ALA A 86 -6.93 10.02 1.58
C ALA A 86 -5.68 9.14 1.64
N ALA A 87 -5.50 8.33 2.69
CA ALA A 87 -4.35 7.45 2.82
C ALA A 87 -4.24 6.41 1.69
N ARG A 88 -5.38 5.88 1.19
CA ARG A 88 -5.36 4.96 0.05
C ARG A 88 -4.92 5.64 -1.24
N LEU A 89 -5.44 6.83 -1.53
CA LEU A 89 -5.07 7.60 -2.71
C LEU A 89 -3.62 8.10 -2.62
N ASP A 90 -3.20 8.55 -1.45
CA ASP A 90 -1.83 8.98 -1.21
C ASP A 90 -0.85 7.79 -1.34
N GLY A 91 -1.20 6.61 -0.81
CA GLY A 91 -0.41 5.39 -0.97
C GLY A 91 -0.25 4.97 -2.43
N LEU A 92 -1.34 5.01 -3.21
CA LEU A 92 -1.31 4.72 -4.64
C LEU A 92 -0.41 5.72 -5.39
N ALA A 93 -0.59 7.02 -5.13
CA ALA A 93 0.20 8.07 -5.78
C ALA A 93 1.69 7.93 -5.45
N ARG A 94 2.05 7.69 -4.18
CA ARG A 94 3.45 7.53 -3.75
C ARG A 94 4.10 6.29 -4.35
N SER A 95 3.39 5.17 -4.40
CA SER A 95 3.92 3.96 -5.04
C SER A 95 4.13 4.15 -6.54
N TYR A 96 3.20 4.84 -7.22
CA TYR A 96 3.33 5.16 -8.63
C TYR A 96 4.52 6.10 -8.90
N GLU A 97 4.66 7.17 -8.11
CA GLU A 97 5.80 8.10 -8.18
C GLU A 97 7.13 7.38 -7.97
N ALA A 98 7.23 6.52 -6.95
CA ALA A 98 8.43 5.75 -6.67
C ALA A 98 8.82 4.81 -7.81
N TRP A 99 7.84 4.10 -8.39
CA TRP A 99 8.07 3.27 -9.57
C TRP A 99 8.56 4.10 -10.78
N ARG A 100 7.94 5.25 -11.03
CA ARG A 100 8.33 6.17 -12.11
C ARG A 100 9.75 6.72 -11.92
N ALA A 101 10.08 7.11 -10.69
CA ALA A 101 11.42 7.58 -10.35
C ALA A 101 12.48 6.49 -10.55
N LEU A 102 12.18 5.26 -10.10
CA LEU A 102 13.08 4.12 -10.33
C LEU A 102 13.34 3.87 -11.82
N LEU A 103 12.33 4.00 -12.67
CA LEU A 103 12.51 3.85 -14.11
C LEU A 103 13.30 5.00 -14.74
N ALA A 104 13.12 6.24 -14.25
CA ALA A 104 13.84 7.39 -14.76
C ALA A 104 15.34 7.35 -14.44
N GLU A 105 15.71 6.76 -13.31
CA GLU A 105 17.10 6.62 -12.83
C GLU A 105 17.67 5.22 -13.09
N GLY A 106 16.84 4.29 -13.57
CA GLY A 106 17.17 2.88 -13.70
C GLY A 106 18.15 2.58 -14.82
N ASP A 107 18.93 1.55 -14.59
CA ASP A 107 19.84 0.94 -15.56
C ASP A 107 19.13 -0.10 -16.45
N SER A 108 19.88 -0.77 -17.31
CA SER A 108 19.38 -1.84 -18.20
C SER A 108 18.73 -2.99 -17.42
N ALA A 109 19.22 -3.32 -16.22
CA ALA A 109 18.65 -4.37 -15.39
C ALA A 109 17.26 -3.99 -14.85
N THR A 110 17.08 -2.73 -14.47
CA THR A 110 15.78 -2.17 -14.07
C THR A 110 14.79 -2.25 -15.22
N TYR A 111 15.20 -1.87 -16.43
CA TYR A 111 14.33 -1.97 -17.61
C TYR A 111 13.98 -3.42 -17.94
N ALA A 112 14.94 -4.36 -17.85
CA ALA A 112 14.69 -5.78 -18.06
C ALA A 112 13.63 -6.33 -17.08
N ARG A 113 13.68 -5.91 -15.83
CA ARG A 113 12.67 -6.26 -14.81
C ARG A 113 11.31 -5.59 -14.99
N ASN A 114 11.18 -4.64 -15.90
CA ASN A 114 9.93 -3.97 -16.21
C ASN A 114 9.33 -4.38 -17.56
N MET A 115 9.80 -5.47 -18.14
CA MET A 115 9.26 -5.99 -19.42
C MET A 115 7.79 -6.40 -19.27
N ARG A 116 7.03 -6.20 -20.35
CA ARG A 116 5.63 -6.64 -20.40
C ARG A 116 5.54 -8.16 -20.43
N LEU A 117 4.62 -8.71 -19.67
CA LEU A 117 4.33 -10.13 -19.70
C LEU A 117 3.70 -10.56 -21.05
N PRO A 118 3.99 -11.77 -21.52
CA PRO A 118 3.31 -12.34 -22.67
C PRO A 118 1.78 -12.28 -22.52
N GLY A 119 1.09 -11.92 -23.60
CA GLY A 119 -0.36 -11.74 -23.58
C GLY A 119 -0.87 -10.37 -23.08
N LEU A 120 -0.01 -9.53 -22.50
CA LEU A 120 -0.36 -8.20 -21.99
C LEU A 120 0.28 -7.06 -22.81
N LEU A 121 0.74 -7.35 -24.02
CA LEU A 121 1.48 -6.41 -24.87
C LEU A 121 0.64 -5.21 -25.35
N THR A 122 -0.69 -5.33 -25.34
CA THR A 122 -1.63 -4.26 -25.71
C THR A 122 -1.77 -3.19 -24.63
N TYR A 123 -1.38 -3.48 -23.40
CA TYR A 123 -1.45 -2.55 -22.30
C TYR A 123 -0.15 -1.76 -22.14
N THR A 124 -0.25 -0.50 -21.71
CA THR A 124 0.93 0.26 -21.27
C THR A 124 1.40 -0.22 -19.89
N HIS A 125 2.63 0.10 -19.51
CA HIS A 125 3.14 -0.25 -18.17
C HIS A 125 2.33 0.42 -17.05
N GLU A 126 1.86 1.66 -17.30
CA GLU A 126 0.99 2.38 -16.38
C GLU A 126 -0.36 1.68 -16.22
N GLN A 127 -0.97 1.24 -17.32
CA GLN A 127 -2.22 0.47 -17.24
C GLN A 127 -2.03 -0.82 -16.46
N LEU A 128 -0.90 -1.53 -16.65
CA LEU A 128 -0.58 -2.74 -15.93
C LEU A 128 -0.32 -2.48 -14.43
N PHE A 129 0.28 -1.34 -14.07
CA PHE A 129 0.42 -0.90 -12.68
C PHE A 129 -0.95 -0.73 -12.03
N PHE A 130 -1.87 -0.01 -12.67
CA PHE A 130 -3.22 0.20 -12.11
C PHE A 130 -4.08 -1.05 -12.12
N LEU A 131 -3.88 -1.97 -13.07
CA LEU A 131 -4.53 -3.27 -13.06
C LEU A 131 -4.06 -4.13 -11.88
N ALA A 132 -2.76 -4.10 -11.54
CA ALA A 132 -2.22 -4.78 -10.37
C ALA A 132 -2.83 -4.24 -9.07
N TYR A 133 -2.92 -2.91 -8.95
CA TYR A 133 -3.61 -2.27 -7.83
C TYR A 133 -5.09 -2.68 -7.76
N GLY A 134 -5.82 -2.64 -8.88
CA GLY A 134 -7.22 -3.03 -8.95
C GLY A 134 -7.44 -4.49 -8.55
N ALA A 135 -6.57 -5.40 -9.01
CA ALA A 135 -6.63 -6.82 -8.68
C ALA A 135 -6.43 -7.08 -7.17
N LEU A 136 -5.57 -6.31 -6.51
CA LEU A 136 -5.35 -6.39 -5.07
C LEU A 136 -6.62 -6.09 -4.26
N TRP A 137 -7.41 -5.14 -4.72
CA TRP A 137 -8.64 -4.69 -4.04
C TRP A 137 -9.91 -5.29 -4.63
N ALA A 138 -9.80 -6.03 -5.75
CA ALA A 138 -10.92 -6.71 -6.36
C ALA A 138 -11.37 -7.87 -5.45
N HIS A 139 -12.60 -7.78 -4.96
CA HIS A 139 -13.23 -8.88 -4.24
C HIS A 139 -14.67 -9.03 -4.70
N GLN A 140 -15.12 -10.27 -4.80
CA GLN A 140 -16.51 -10.58 -5.07
C GLN A 140 -17.25 -10.70 -3.74
N ALA A 141 -18.05 -9.70 -3.40
CA ALA A 141 -18.92 -9.76 -2.25
C ALA A 141 -20.23 -10.48 -2.61
N PRO A 142 -20.79 -11.34 -1.72
CA PRO A 142 -22.14 -11.84 -1.88
C PRO A 142 -23.14 -10.68 -2.02
N PRO A 143 -24.22 -10.82 -2.79
CA PRO A 143 -25.21 -9.75 -3.02
C PRO A 143 -25.76 -9.12 -1.73
N GLN A 144 -25.92 -9.90 -0.67
CA GLN A 144 -26.38 -9.43 0.62
C GLN A 144 -25.41 -8.45 1.31
N ARG A 145 -24.10 -8.54 1.06
CA ARG A 145 -23.11 -7.61 1.60
C ARG A 145 -22.99 -6.31 0.81
N VAL A 146 -23.37 -6.34 -0.47
CA VAL A 146 -23.42 -5.14 -1.29
C VAL A 146 -24.49 -4.17 -0.78
N HIS A 147 -25.60 -4.71 -0.28
CA HIS A 147 -26.69 -3.89 0.29
C HIS A 147 -26.47 -3.53 1.77
N SER A 148 -25.63 -4.24 2.49
CA SER A 148 -25.39 -4.01 3.93
C SER A 148 -24.17 -3.15 4.23
N ASN A 149 -23.48 -2.65 3.21
CA ASN A 149 -22.39 -1.70 3.38
C ASN A 149 -22.80 -0.29 2.90
N PRO A 150 -23.74 0.38 3.59
CA PRO A 150 -23.79 1.82 3.50
C PRO A 150 -22.45 2.29 4.05
N LEU A 151 -21.83 3.24 3.40
CA LEU A 151 -20.68 3.99 3.88
C LEU A 151 -20.82 4.26 5.40
N GLN A 152 -20.43 3.30 6.22
CA GLN A 152 -20.34 3.49 7.65
C GLN A 152 -19.00 4.16 7.97
N ASP A 153 -18.86 5.38 7.50
CA ASP A 153 -18.14 6.38 8.27
C ASP A 153 -19.03 6.70 9.48
N LYS A 154 -18.86 5.94 10.55
CA LYS A 154 -19.32 6.42 11.85
C LYS A 154 -18.31 7.44 12.36
N PRO A 155 -18.81 8.54 12.92
CA PRO A 155 -18.05 9.68 13.40
C PRO A 155 -17.03 9.34 14.48
#